data_8ab3c7ebd55baff9f54d0d42458ccb3f
#
_entry.id   8ab3c7ebd55baff9f54d0d42458ccb3f
#
_cell.length_a   1.000
_cell.length_b   1.000
_cell.length_c   1.000
_cell.angle_alpha   90.00
_cell.angle_beta   90.00
_cell.angle_gamma   90.00
#
_symmetry.space_group_name_H-M   'P 1'
#
loop_
_entity.id
_entity.type
_entity.pdbx_description
1 polymer ?
#
loop_
_entity_poly.entity_id
_entity_poly.type
_entity_poly.pdbx_seq_one_letter_code
_entity_poly.pdbx_strand_id
1 'polypeptide(L)'
;EFHDKLYFAAAAKGQPYLLEVDPNSGDATEIVYRSAAMTTGLKKGYTAGIRGLTVVNNQLIASMITDNGATIVASSNPSAGQDSFATIATQTEGLYNYPACAVTDGVFGGCVWDMVGFKGNLYVTMVTGTAKNNKQSFPLVRGTQDKETGKWTFKPLVGDPADGAKYEWGFGASRSGAANM
;
A
#
# COMPACT_ATOMS: atom_id res chain seq x y z
N GLU A 1 -5.97 14.26 5.67
CA GLU A 1 -7.27 14.95 5.59
C GLU A 1 -7.92 14.68 4.25
N PHE A 2 -9.24 14.48 4.24
CA PHE A 2 -10.03 14.28 3.03
C PHE A 2 -11.50 14.61 3.33
N HIS A 3 -12.15 15.49 2.52
CA HIS A 3 -13.52 15.96 2.69
C HIS A 3 -13.81 16.47 4.12
N ASP A 4 -12.93 17.36 4.62
CA ASP A 4 -13.01 17.99 5.94
C ASP A 4 -12.98 17.00 7.14
N LYS A 5 -12.51 15.78 6.90
CA LYS A 5 -12.34 14.73 7.91
C LYS A 5 -10.90 14.28 8.03
N LEU A 6 -10.55 13.79 9.19
CA LEU A 6 -9.25 13.17 9.44
C LEU A 6 -9.37 11.66 9.37
N TYR A 7 -8.35 11.02 8.79
CA TYR A 7 -8.30 9.56 8.67
C TYR A 7 -7.04 9.03 9.33
N PHE A 8 -7.20 8.00 10.12
CA PHE A 8 -6.11 7.37 10.87
C PHE A 8 -6.09 5.87 10.61
N ALA A 9 -4.87 5.38 10.39
CA ALA A 9 -4.61 3.96 10.28
C ALA A 9 -4.35 3.36 11.66
N ALA A 10 -5.00 2.25 11.96
CA ALA A 10 -4.82 1.51 13.18
C ALA A 10 -4.91 0.00 12.95
N ALA A 11 -4.55 -0.79 13.93
CA ALA A 11 -4.71 -2.24 13.90
C ALA A 11 -5.03 -2.78 15.28
N ALA A 12 -5.89 -3.76 15.35
CA ALA A 12 -6.18 -4.49 16.57
C ALA A 12 -6.24 -6.00 16.27
N LYS A 13 -5.59 -6.79 17.11
CA LYS A 13 -5.57 -8.27 17.01
C LYS A 13 -5.22 -8.77 15.59
N GLY A 14 -4.25 -8.13 14.94
CA GLY A 14 -3.82 -8.49 13.60
C GLY A 14 -4.73 -8.02 12.46
N GLN A 15 -5.77 -7.26 12.75
CA GLN A 15 -6.67 -6.71 11.74
C GLN A 15 -6.41 -5.22 11.56
N PRO A 16 -5.94 -4.76 10.39
CA PRO A 16 -5.86 -3.35 10.07
C PRO A 16 -7.24 -2.73 9.88
N TYR A 17 -7.41 -1.49 10.31
CA TYR A 17 -8.60 -0.72 10.08
C TYR A 17 -8.31 0.77 9.89
N LEU A 18 -9.23 1.45 9.25
CA LEU A 18 -9.20 2.88 9.01
C LEU A 18 -10.29 3.57 9.85
N LEU A 19 -9.85 4.53 10.65
CA LEU A 19 -10.72 5.40 11.42
C LEU A 19 -10.96 6.71 10.67
N GLU A 20 -12.20 7.15 10.66
CA GLU A 20 -12.59 8.51 10.33
C GLU A 20 -12.84 9.28 11.62
N VAL A 21 -12.38 10.52 11.68
CA VAL A 21 -12.67 11.48 12.75
C VAL A 21 -13.27 12.72 12.14
N ASP A 22 -14.45 13.11 12.63
CA ASP A 22 -15.08 14.37 12.29
C ASP A 22 -14.79 15.41 13.39
N PRO A 23 -13.85 16.32 13.18
CA PRO A 23 -13.51 17.33 14.20
C PRO A 23 -14.64 18.32 14.46
N ASN A 24 -15.63 18.42 13.55
CA ASN A 24 -16.77 19.33 13.72
C ASN A 24 -17.92 18.72 14.53
N SER A 25 -17.89 17.40 14.76
CA SER A 25 -18.94 16.66 15.49
C SER A 25 -18.47 16.16 16.86
N GLY A 26 -17.51 16.88 17.50
CA GLY A 26 -17.01 16.52 18.82
C GLY A 26 -16.09 15.30 18.82
N ASP A 27 -15.27 15.16 17.79
CA ASP A 27 -14.29 14.08 17.62
C ASP A 27 -14.91 12.67 17.61
N ALA A 28 -16.15 12.55 17.13
CA ALA A 28 -16.74 11.24 16.89
C ALA A 28 -15.88 10.43 15.93
N THR A 29 -15.57 9.19 16.31
CA THR A 29 -14.73 8.29 15.53
C THR A 29 -15.57 7.13 15.00
N GLU A 30 -15.39 6.82 13.72
CA GLU A 30 -16.00 5.66 13.07
C GLU A 30 -14.96 4.82 12.36
N ILE A 31 -15.14 3.50 12.39
CA ILE A 31 -14.34 2.59 11.57
C ILE A 31 -15.01 2.50 10.20
N VAL A 32 -14.39 3.13 9.20
CA VAL A 32 -14.94 3.16 7.83
C VAL A 32 -14.44 2.00 6.97
N TYR A 33 -13.32 1.37 7.33
CA TYR A 33 -12.80 0.23 6.60
C TYR A 33 -12.09 -0.76 7.54
N ARG A 34 -12.29 -2.06 7.32
CA ARG A 34 -11.54 -3.15 7.96
C ARG A 34 -10.93 -4.06 6.90
N SER A 35 -9.65 -4.27 6.98
CA SER A 35 -8.96 -5.29 6.18
C SER A 35 -9.24 -6.69 6.72
N ALA A 36 -8.97 -7.71 5.93
CA ALA A 36 -8.86 -9.08 6.45
C ALA A 36 -7.77 -9.16 7.53
N ALA A 37 -8.00 -9.99 8.56
CA ALA A 37 -7.01 -10.21 9.59
C ALA A 37 -5.80 -10.95 9.01
N MET A 38 -4.60 -10.52 9.39
CA MET A 38 -3.37 -11.20 9.05
C MET A 38 -3.10 -12.32 10.05
N THR A 39 -2.96 -13.53 9.58
CA THR A 39 -2.79 -14.73 10.44
C THR A 39 -1.38 -15.32 10.38
N THR A 40 -0.71 -15.26 9.22
CA THR A 40 0.56 -15.94 9.00
C THR A 40 1.77 -15.20 9.56
N GLY A 41 1.88 -13.92 9.33
CA GLY A 41 3.03 -13.10 9.76
C GLY A 41 3.08 -12.81 11.26
N LEU A 42 1.94 -12.84 11.96
CA LEU A 42 1.83 -12.45 13.37
C LEU A 42 2.64 -13.34 14.32
N LYS A 43 2.73 -14.64 14.05
CA LYS A 43 3.53 -15.59 14.85
C LYS A 43 5.03 -15.28 14.82
N LYS A 44 5.49 -14.49 13.88
CA LYS A 44 6.90 -14.10 13.70
C LYS A 44 7.17 -12.64 14.05
N GLY A 45 6.23 -11.97 14.71
CA GLY A 45 6.38 -10.58 15.14
C GLY A 45 6.08 -9.54 14.06
N TYR A 46 5.47 -9.91 12.96
CA TYR A 46 4.97 -8.94 11.98
C TYR A 46 3.72 -8.24 12.53
N THR A 47 3.68 -6.95 12.33
CA THR A 47 2.54 -6.13 12.71
C THR A 47 1.67 -5.90 11.48
N ALA A 48 0.46 -6.41 11.50
CA ALA A 48 -0.55 -6.01 10.53
C ALA A 48 -0.82 -4.51 10.68
N GLY A 49 -0.99 -3.81 9.57
CA GLY A 49 -1.25 -2.37 9.61
C GLY A 49 -1.51 -1.79 8.23
N ILE A 50 -2.06 -0.61 8.22
CA ILE A 50 -2.10 0.26 7.05
C ILE A 50 -0.80 1.06 7.08
N ARG A 51 -0.02 0.96 6.00
CA ARG A 51 1.30 1.57 5.92
C ARG A 51 1.31 2.89 5.16
N GLY A 52 0.54 2.99 4.09
CA GLY A 52 0.40 4.19 3.30
C GLY A 52 -1.03 4.72 3.35
N LEU A 53 -1.16 6.04 3.47
CA LEU A 53 -2.42 6.75 3.41
C LEU A 53 -2.19 8.06 2.66
N THR A 54 -2.87 8.24 1.53
CA THR A 54 -2.70 9.42 0.68
C THR A 54 -3.98 9.77 -0.06
N VAL A 55 -4.03 10.95 -0.66
CA VAL A 55 -5.15 11.38 -1.49
C VAL A 55 -4.67 11.63 -2.91
N VAL A 56 -5.32 11.01 -3.89
CA VAL A 56 -5.06 11.18 -5.33
C VAL A 56 -6.36 11.17 -6.09
N ASN A 57 -6.52 12.09 -7.05
CA ASN A 57 -7.69 12.15 -7.93
C ASN A 57 -9.03 12.11 -7.17
N ASN A 58 -9.13 12.86 -6.08
CA ASN A 58 -10.32 12.88 -5.21
C ASN A 58 -10.68 11.49 -4.67
N GLN A 59 -9.70 10.67 -4.35
CA GLN A 59 -9.86 9.39 -3.67
C GLN A 59 -8.90 9.32 -2.47
N LEU A 60 -9.43 8.87 -1.33
CA LEU A 60 -8.62 8.42 -0.21
C LEU A 60 -8.10 7.03 -0.54
N ILE A 61 -6.78 6.86 -0.51
CA ILE A 61 -6.10 5.62 -0.87
C ILE A 61 -5.34 5.11 0.34
N ALA A 62 -5.56 3.85 0.69
CA ALA A 62 -4.90 3.18 1.79
C ALA A 62 -4.22 1.89 1.32
N SER A 63 -3.02 1.63 1.83
CA SER A 63 -2.33 0.37 1.61
C SER A 63 -2.26 -0.44 2.89
N MET A 64 -2.43 -1.75 2.76
CA MET A 64 -2.34 -2.69 3.87
C MET A 64 -1.56 -3.93 3.48
N ILE A 65 -1.04 -4.63 4.47
CA ILE A 65 -0.49 -5.96 4.30
C ILE A 65 -1.52 -6.99 4.78
N THR A 66 -1.73 -8.00 3.96
CA THR A 66 -2.59 -9.15 4.25
C THR A 66 -1.78 -10.43 4.12
N ASP A 67 -2.37 -11.58 4.46
CA ASP A 67 -1.73 -12.89 4.23
C ASP A 67 -1.41 -13.15 2.75
N ASN A 68 -2.09 -12.44 1.85
CA ASN A 68 -1.86 -12.48 0.39
C ASN A 68 -0.88 -11.39 -0.11
N GLY A 69 -0.19 -10.72 0.80
CA GLY A 69 0.74 -9.63 0.46
C GLY A 69 0.10 -8.24 0.48
N ALA A 70 0.73 -7.32 -0.20
CA ALA A 70 0.28 -5.94 -0.27
C ALA A 70 -1.06 -5.80 -1.00
N THR A 71 -1.93 -4.96 -0.45
CA THR A 71 -3.22 -4.60 -1.06
C THR A 71 -3.40 -3.09 -0.95
N ILE A 72 -3.90 -2.47 -2.01
CA ILE A 72 -4.25 -1.04 -2.02
C ILE A 72 -5.75 -0.91 -2.31
N VAL A 73 -6.42 -0.14 -1.49
CA VAL A 73 -7.85 0.21 -1.66
C VAL A 73 -8.02 1.71 -1.83
N ALA A 74 -9.07 2.11 -2.52
CA ALA A 74 -9.42 3.50 -2.75
C ALA A 74 -10.91 3.74 -2.56
N SER A 75 -11.28 4.91 -2.03
CA SER A 75 -12.66 5.37 -1.92
C SER A 75 -12.75 6.86 -2.21
N SER A 76 -13.74 7.26 -3.01
CA SER A 76 -14.11 8.68 -3.19
C SER A 76 -15.11 9.17 -2.14
N ASN A 77 -15.68 8.26 -1.36
CA ASN A 77 -16.62 8.57 -0.27
C ASN A 77 -16.41 7.64 0.93
N PRO A 78 -15.28 7.77 1.66
CA PRO A 78 -14.95 6.88 2.77
C PRO A 78 -16.01 6.84 3.86
N SER A 79 -16.71 7.96 4.12
CA SER A 79 -17.77 8.05 5.13
C SER A 79 -18.98 7.16 4.85
N ALA A 80 -19.12 6.66 3.60
CA ALA A 80 -20.13 5.65 3.29
C ALA A 80 -19.76 4.24 3.79
N GLY A 81 -18.58 4.08 4.41
CA GLY A 81 -18.15 2.84 5.06
C GLY A 81 -17.49 1.83 4.13
N GLN A 82 -17.42 0.59 4.59
CA GLN A 82 -16.69 -0.52 4.01
C GLN A 82 -16.90 -0.71 2.51
N ASP A 83 -18.13 -0.67 2.05
CA ASP A 83 -18.52 -0.96 0.66
C ASP A 83 -18.13 0.17 -0.32
N SER A 84 -17.73 1.33 0.19
CA SER A 84 -17.23 2.43 -0.64
C SER A 84 -15.80 2.24 -1.13
N PHE A 85 -15.06 1.28 -0.53
CA PHE A 85 -13.68 1.02 -0.86
C PHE A 85 -13.57 -0.08 -1.92
N ALA A 86 -12.92 0.26 -3.03
CA ALA A 86 -12.57 -0.69 -4.06
C ALA A 86 -11.09 -1.07 -3.97
N THR A 87 -10.77 -2.35 -4.16
CA THR A 87 -9.38 -2.79 -4.34
C THR A 87 -8.88 -2.32 -5.70
N ILE A 88 -7.79 -1.56 -5.73
CA ILE A 88 -7.20 -1.02 -6.95
C ILE A 88 -5.89 -1.70 -7.35
N ALA A 89 -5.23 -2.37 -6.41
CA ALA A 89 -4.06 -3.20 -6.65
C ALA A 89 -3.87 -4.24 -5.55
N THR A 90 -3.30 -5.37 -5.91
CA THR A 90 -2.83 -6.40 -5.00
C THR A 90 -1.38 -6.76 -5.31
N GLN A 91 -0.74 -7.56 -4.45
CA GLN A 91 0.61 -8.07 -4.68
C GLN A 91 0.74 -8.77 -6.05
N THR A 92 -0.27 -9.54 -6.43
CA THR A 92 -0.27 -10.32 -7.68
C THR A 92 -0.86 -9.57 -8.87
N GLU A 93 -1.64 -8.52 -8.61
CA GLU A 93 -2.32 -7.73 -9.63
C GLU A 93 -2.01 -6.24 -9.44
N GLY A 94 -1.17 -5.71 -10.29
CA GLY A 94 -0.82 -4.29 -10.34
C GLY A 94 0.44 -3.92 -9.56
N LEU A 95 0.69 -4.49 -8.38
CA LEU A 95 1.93 -4.25 -7.64
C LEU A 95 3.04 -5.19 -8.10
N TYR A 96 4.23 -5.03 -7.51
CA TYR A 96 5.41 -5.80 -7.91
C TYR A 96 5.35 -7.22 -7.33
N ASN A 97 4.93 -8.18 -8.15
CA ASN A 97 4.91 -9.61 -7.79
C ASN A 97 6.26 -10.27 -8.07
N TYR A 98 7.29 -9.83 -7.37
CA TYR A 98 8.63 -10.38 -7.46
C TYR A 98 8.97 -11.16 -6.19
N PRO A 99 9.70 -12.27 -6.24
CA PRO A 99 10.00 -13.09 -5.05
C PRO A 99 10.62 -12.30 -3.88
N ALA A 100 11.43 -11.28 -4.17
CA ALA A 100 11.99 -10.41 -3.15
C ALA A 100 10.96 -9.52 -2.44
N CYS A 101 9.80 -9.28 -3.08
CA CYS A 101 8.70 -8.51 -2.54
C CYS A 101 7.57 -9.39 -1.96
N ALA A 102 7.67 -10.70 -2.06
CA ALA A 102 6.66 -11.61 -1.56
C ALA A 102 6.70 -11.74 -0.03
N VAL A 103 5.54 -11.83 0.58
CA VAL A 103 5.43 -12.25 1.98
C VAL A 103 5.65 -13.77 2.03
N THR A 104 6.81 -14.18 2.48
CA THR A 104 7.17 -15.59 2.61
C THR A 104 7.59 -15.91 4.04
N ASP A 105 7.68 -17.18 4.35
CA ASP A 105 8.03 -17.68 5.69
C ASP A 105 9.29 -17.01 6.27
N GLY A 106 9.10 -16.12 7.23
CA GLY A 106 10.17 -15.44 7.95
C GLY A 106 10.86 -14.30 7.22
N VAL A 107 10.40 -13.94 6.05
CA VAL A 107 10.91 -12.80 5.28
C VAL A 107 9.85 -11.74 5.21
N PHE A 108 10.16 -10.55 5.73
CA PHE A 108 9.30 -9.38 5.61
C PHE A 108 9.53 -8.71 4.25
N GLY A 109 8.68 -9.03 3.31
CA GLY A 109 8.66 -8.44 1.97
C GLY A 109 7.22 -8.26 1.50
N GLY A 110 7.03 -7.60 0.38
CA GLY A 110 5.72 -7.47 -0.24
C GLY A 110 4.74 -6.52 0.44
N CYS A 111 5.16 -5.72 1.41
CA CYS A 111 4.33 -4.64 1.89
C CYS A 111 4.65 -3.34 1.15
N VAL A 112 3.65 -2.51 0.98
CA VAL A 112 3.86 -1.11 0.64
C VAL A 112 4.60 -0.46 1.81
N TRP A 113 5.67 0.26 1.50
CA TRP A 113 6.42 1.00 2.51
C TRP A 113 5.91 2.43 2.63
N ASP A 114 5.78 3.09 1.49
CA ASP A 114 5.28 4.46 1.41
C ASP A 114 4.49 4.70 0.13
N MET A 115 3.58 5.67 0.15
CA MET A 115 2.78 6.08 -0.99
C MET A 115 2.65 7.60 -1.04
N VAL A 116 2.76 8.16 -2.23
CA VAL A 116 2.54 9.58 -2.46
C VAL A 116 1.74 9.83 -3.74
N GLY A 117 0.79 10.76 -3.67
CA GLY A 117 0.11 11.31 -4.83
C GLY A 117 0.93 12.44 -5.46
N PHE A 118 1.21 12.36 -6.75
CA PHE A 118 1.88 13.43 -7.47
C PHE A 118 1.38 13.54 -8.90
N LYS A 119 0.91 14.74 -9.29
CA LYS A 119 0.40 15.04 -10.64
C LYS A 119 -0.62 14.00 -11.14
N GLY A 120 -1.57 13.61 -10.28
CA GLY A 120 -2.63 12.67 -10.62
C GLY A 120 -2.20 11.20 -10.73
N ASN A 121 -0.96 10.88 -10.36
CA ASN A 121 -0.46 9.51 -10.29
C ASN A 121 -0.20 9.12 -8.83
N LEU A 122 -0.29 7.83 -8.55
CA LEU A 122 0.08 7.22 -7.28
C LEU A 122 1.48 6.61 -7.41
N TYR A 123 2.41 7.01 -6.57
CA TYR A 123 3.73 6.40 -6.48
C TYR A 123 3.79 5.53 -5.23
N VAL A 124 4.32 4.32 -5.37
CA VAL A 124 4.30 3.30 -4.33
C VAL A 124 5.68 2.69 -4.21
N THR A 125 6.32 2.81 -3.05
CA THR A 125 7.51 2.03 -2.73
C THR A 125 7.11 0.77 -1.97
N MET A 126 7.81 -0.32 -2.25
CA MET A 126 7.58 -1.60 -1.58
C MET A 126 8.83 -2.05 -0.85
N VAL A 127 8.64 -2.85 0.19
CA VAL A 127 9.74 -3.50 0.89
C VAL A 127 10.16 -4.73 0.12
N THR A 128 11.45 -4.85 -0.18
CA THR A 128 12.08 -6.11 -0.54
C THR A 128 12.46 -6.86 0.74
N GLY A 129 12.38 -8.18 0.71
CA GLY A 129 12.66 -9.00 1.88
C GLY A 129 14.07 -8.77 2.43
N THR A 130 14.17 -8.85 3.74
CA THR A 130 15.45 -8.71 4.46
C THR A 130 16.29 -10.00 4.46
N ALA A 131 15.93 -10.98 3.64
CA ALA A 131 16.67 -12.22 3.56
C ALA A 131 18.16 -11.95 3.30
N LYS A 132 19.02 -12.69 3.99
CA LYS A 132 20.49 -12.55 3.88
C LYS A 132 21.01 -12.57 2.45
N ASN A 133 20.25 -13.15 1.53
CA ASN A 133 20.59 -13.32 0.13
C ASN A 133 19.80 -12.37 -0.81
N ASN A 134 18.98 -11.48 -0.26
CA ASN A 134 18.29 -10.53 -1.10
C ASN A 134 19.24 -9.43 -1.56
N LYS A 135 19.52 -9.43 -2.86
CA LYS A 135 20.41 -8.45 -3.51
C LYS A 135 19.63 -7.28 -4.11
N GLN A 136 18.30 -7.40 -4.19
CA GLN A 136 17.47 -6.34 -4.74
C GLN A 136 17.21 -5.29 -3.68
N SER A 137 17.32 -4.04 -4.09
CA SER A 137 16.85 -2.89 -3.34
C SER A 137 15.35 -2.69 -3.55
N PHE A 138 14.78 -1.60 -3.05
CA PHE A 138 13.36 -1.31 -3.17
C PHE A 138 12.92 -1.11 -4.63
N PRO A 139 11.73 -1.54 -5.01
CA PRO A 139 11.06 -1.12 -6.21
C PRO A 139 10.20 0.12 -5.98
N LEU A 140 9.97 0.88 -7.06
CA LEU A 140 9.00 1.96 -7.13
C LEU A 140 8.02 1.68 -8.26
N VAL A 141 6.75 1.67 -7.94
CA VAL A 141 5.66 1.44 -8.89
C VAL A 141 4.86 2.73 -9.07
N ARG A 142 4.48 3.03 -10.31
CA ARG A 142 3.58 4.12 -10.61
C ARG A 142 2.20 3.60 -11.00
N GLY A 143 1.17 4.00 -10.24
CA GLY A 143 -0.24 3.85 -10.57
C GLY A 143 -0.74 5.06 -11.36
N THR A 144 -1.42 4.82 -12.46
CA THR A 144 -2.10 5.82 -13.27
C THR A 144 -3.58 5.45 -13.36
N GLN A 145 -4.45 6.41 -13.12
CA GLN A 145 -5.89 6.21 -13.23
C GLN A 145 -6.38 6.69 -14.59
N ASP A 146 -7.10 5.84 -15.28
CA ASP A 146 -7.85 6.21 -16.47
C ASP A 146 -9.01 7.14 -16.08
N LYS A 147 -9.12 8.29 -16.72
CA LYS A 147 -10.10 9.33 -16.34
C LYS A 147 -11.54 8.99 -16.74
N GLU A 148 -11.71 8.17 -17.77
CA GLU A 148 -13.03 7.80 -18.29
C GLU A 148 -13.60 6.61 -17.52
N THR A 149 -12.77 5.60 -17.27
CA THR A 149 -13.20 4.35 -16.64
C THR A 149 -12.96 4.32 -15.14
N GLY A 150 -12.11 5.21 -14.62
CA GLY A 150 -11.67 5.20 -13.22
C GLY A 150 -10.70 4.07 -12.89
N LYS A 151 -10.36 3.22 -13.85
CA LYS A 151 -9.51 2.04 -13.63
C LYS A 151 -8.06 2.45 -13.40
N TRP A 152 -7.45 1.87 -12.39
CA TRP A 152 -6.02 2.01 -12.11
C TRP A 152 -5.19 0.98 -12.88
N THR A 153 -4.05 1.41 -13.39
CA THR A 153 -3.00 0.56 -13.97
C THR A 153 -1.66 0.90 -13.34
N PHE A 154 -0.88 -0.12 -13.03
CA PHE A 154 0.40 0.04 -12.33
C PHE A 154 1.54 -0.46 -13.20
N LYS A 155 2.66 0.28 -13.19
CA LYS A 155 3.88 -0.08 -13.91
C LYS A 155 5.11 0.17 -13.05
N PRO A 156 6.10 -0.72 -13.05
CA PRO A 156 7.34 -0.49 -12.35
C PRO A 156 8.12 0.67 -13.01
N LEU A 157 8.61 1.59 -12.19
CA LEU A 157 9.59 2.61 -12.59
C LEU A 157 10.99 2.20 -12.18
N VAL A 158 11.12 1.65 -10.98
CA VAL A 158 12.35 1.13 -10.41
C VAL A 158 12.12 -0.33 -10.08
N GLY A 159 13.00 -1.21 -10.51
CA GLY A 159 12.85 -2.65 -10.31
C GLY A 159 13.68 -3.44 -11.31
N ASP A 160 13.13 -4.55 -11.80
CA ASP A 160 13.79 -5.35 -12.83
C ASP A 160 13.55 -4.76 -14.23
N PRO A 161 14.60 -4.42 -14.98
CA PRO A 161 14.46 -3.99 -16.37
C PRO A 161 13.75 -5.03 -17.25
N ALA A 162 13.85 -6.32 -16.93
CA ALA A 162 13.15 -7.38 -17.66
C ALA A 162 11.62 -7.30 -17.48
N ASP A 163 11.14 -6.69 -16.38
CA ASP A 163 9.73 -6.44 -16.13
C ASP A 163 9.26 -5.07 -16.66
N GLY A 164 10.13 -4.37 -17.39
CA GLY A 164 9.84 -3.06 -17.98
C GLY A 164 10.11 -1.87 -17.07
N ALA A 165 10.82 -2.06 -15.96
CA ALA A 165 11.28 -0.96 -15.13
C ALA A 165 12.27 -0.07 -15.91
N LYS A 166 12.09 1.26 -15.78
CA LYS A 166 12.98 2.23 -16.42
C LYS A 166 14.33 2.31 -15.73
N TYR A 167 14.36 2.09 -14.44
CA TYR A 167 15.55 2.13 -13.60
C TYR A 167 15.68 0.82 -12.84
N GLU A 168 16.92 0.39 -12.67
CA GLU A 168 17.22 -0.79 -11.88
C GLU A 168 16.90 -0.58 -10.39
N TRP A 169 16.79 -1.68 -9.65
CA TRP A 169 16.47 -1.74 -8.24
C TRP A 169 17.20 -0.66 -7.41
N GLY A 170 16.42 0.08 -6.60
CA GLY A 170 16.94 1.13 -5.74
C GLY A 170 17.68 2.26 -6.45
N PHE A 171 17.40 2.50 -7.75
CA PHE A 171 18.17 3.41 -8.60
C PHE A 171 19.66 3.08 -8.66
N GLY A 172 20.02 1.80 -8.63
CA GLY A 172 21.42 1.34 -8.56
C GLY A 172 22.02 1.29 -7.16
N ALA A 173 21.29 1.73 -6.12
CA ALA A 173 21.75 1.59 -4.75
C ALA A 173 21.65 0.14 -4.28
N SER A 174 22.74 -0.44 -3.82
CA SER A 174 22.73 -1.79 -3.26
C SER A 174 22.24 -1.77 -1.80
N ARG A 175 21.45 -2.80 -1.42
CA ARG A 175 21.04 -3.10 -0.03
C ARG A 175 20.07 -2.14 0.65
N SER A 176 19.33 -1.31 -0.10
CA SER A 176 18.23 -0.54 0.48
C SER A 176 16.92 -1.27 0.27
N GLY A 177 16.39 -1.92 1.29
CA GLY A 177 15.16 -2.72 1.22
C GLY A 177 13.88 -1.89 1.21
N ALA A 178 13.96 -0.59 1.50
CA ALA A 178 12.81 0.33 1.53
C ALA A 178 13.26 1.76 1.25
N ALA A 179 12.34 2.61 0.81
CA ALA A 179 12.55 4.04 0.66
C ALA A 179 11.28 4.82 1.00
N ASN A 180 11.44 5.92 1.71
CA ASN A 180 10.40 6.94 1.90
C ASN A 180 10.40 7.94 0.74
N MET A 181 9.26 8.55 0.51
CA MET A 181 9.04 9.59 -0.51
C MET A 181 8.58 10.91 0.11
#